data_91e640ffcac695375e6a0ae301ca283f
#
_entry.id   91e640ffcac695375e6a0ae301ca283f
#
_cell.length_a   1.000
_cell.length_b   1.000
_cell.length_c   1.000
_cell.angle_alpha   90.00
_cell.angle_beta   90.00
_cell.angle_gamma   90.00
#
_symmetry.space_group_name_H-M   'P 1'
#
loop_
_entity.id
_entity.type
_entity.pdbx_description
1 polymer ?
#
loop_
_entity_poly.entity_id
_entity_poly.type
_entity_poly.pdbx_seq_one_letter_code
_entity_poly.pdbx_strand_id
1 'polypeptide(L)'
;KKILLISIIMFFLNSMLNFPIHRSQEYIPFIIIAALVFALTKNDNKPIIQTSYIVPLLLILIIPAATLAAYEHKSLIIQDRLLSDYSSNNFSLKIKEIEDINYKIPNLAANAVPISTYLSRYFININNYEKSLILLENSYKANKNDLMTNELLLKVFFFTNKNYAAYKKA
;
A
#
# COMPACT_ATOMS: atom_id res chain seq x y z
N LYS A 1 -13.41 1.04 -33.03
CA LYS A 1 -13.15 2.28 -32.25
C LYS A 1 -14.12 2.43 -31.06
N LYS A 2 -15.45 2.36 -31.25
CA LYS A 2 -16.45 2.51 -30.16
C LYS A 2 -16.34 1.42 -29.09
N ILE A 3 -16.16 0.15 -29.48
CA ILE A 3 -16.03 -0.99 -28.57
C ILE A 3 -14.80 -0.80 -27.65
N LEU A 4 -13.69 -0.35 -28.20
CA LEU A 4 -12.45 -0.14 -27.49
C LEU A 4 -12.56 1.00 -26.44
N LEU A 5 -13.24 2.09 -26.80
CA LEU A 5 -13.55 3.19 -25.86
C LEU A 5 -14.43 2.70 -24.71
N ILE A 6 -15.45 1.88 -25.02
CA ILE A 6 -16.32 1.27 -24.00
C ILE A 6 -15.51 0.37 -23.06
N SER A 7 -14.57 -0.44 -23.59
CA SER A 7 -13.72 -1.31 -22.77
C SER A 7 -12.83 -0.50 -21.81
N ILE A 8 -12.28 0.64 -22.25
CA ILE A 8 -11.49 1.54 -21.41
C ILE A 8 -12.37 2.14 -20.30
N ILE A 9 -13.56 2.63 -20.64
CA ILE A 9 -14.50 3.19 -19.66
C ILE A 9 -14.92 2.14 -18.64
N MET A 10 -15.24 0.93 -19.09
CA MET A 10 -15.61 -0.19 -18.20
C MET A 10 -14.45 -0.61 -17.29
N PHE A 11 -13.22 -0.59 -17.78
CA PHE A 11 -12.03 -0.84 -16.94
C PHE A 11 -11.88 0.24 -15.86
N PHE A 12 -12.02 1.52 -16.23
CA PHE A 12 -11.98 2.61 -15.25
C PHE A 12 -13.08 2.50 -14.20
N LEU A 13 -14.32 2.23 -14.61
CA LEU A 13 -15.43 2.04 -13.69
C LEU A 13 -15.19 0.85 -12.75
N ASN A 14 -14.72 -0.27 -13.27
CA ASN A 14 -14.37 -1.44 -12.47
C ASN A 14 -13.23 -1.13 -11.49
N SER A 15 -12.22 -0.39 -11.93
CA SER A 15 -11.11 0.08 -11.09
C SER A 15 -11.57 1.00 -9.97
N MET A 16 -12.53 1.88 -10.22
CA MET A 16 -13.08 2.77 -9.19
C MET A 16 -13.96 2.02 -8.17
N LEU A 17 -14.69 0.98 -8.60
CA LEU A 17 -15.63 0.24 -7.74
C LEU A 17 -14.95 -0.84 -6.89
N ASN A 18 -13.89 -1.47 -7.37
CA ASN A 18 -13.27 -2.64 -6.74
C ASN A 18 -11.97 -2.34 -5.99
N PHE A 19 -11.59 -1.08 -5.81
CA PHE A 19 -10.32 -0.69 -5.16
C PHE A 19 -9.06 -1.42 -5.68
N PRO A 20 -8.87 -1.60 -7.00
CA PRO A 20 -7.69 -2.31 -7.51
C PRO A 20 -6.43 -1.44 -7.49
N ILE A 21 -6.47 -0.25 -6.87
CA ILE A 21 -5.32 0.67 -6.76
C ILE A 21 -4.09 -0.01 -6.13
N HIS A 22 -4.26 -1.14 -5.44
CA HIS A 22 -3.15 -1.90 -4.84
C HIS A 22 -2.66 -3.08 -5.68
N ARG A 23 -3.22 -3.31 -6.88
CA ARG A 23 -2.78 -4.39 -7.77
C ARG A 23 -2.10 -3.83 -9.00
N SER A 24 -0.80 -3.53 -8.86
CA SER A 24 0.08 -3.10 -9.99
C SER A 24 -0.02 -4.01 -11.22
N GLN A 25 -0.35 -5.28 -11.02
CA GLN A 25 -0.55 -6.27 -12.08
C GLN A 25 -1.69 -5.93 -13.04
N GLU A 26 -2.69 -5.15 -12.63
CA GLU A 26 -3.83 -4.79 -13.47
C GLU A 26 -3.57 -3.56 -14.35
N TYR A 27 -2.59 -2.71 -14.00
CA TYR A 27 -2.25 -1.52 -14.80
C TYR A 27 -1.41 -1.86 -16.03
N ILE A 28 -0.57 -2.88 -15.97
CA ILE A 28 0.28 -3.27 -17.11
C ILE A 28 -0.57 -3.64 -18.34
N PRO A 29 -1.58 -4.52 -18.26
CA PRO A 29 -2.48 -4.78 -19.38
C PRO A 29 -3.21 -3.53 -19.87
N PHE A 30 -3.63 -2.64 -18.97
CA PHE A 30 -4.30 -1.41 -19.33
C PHE A 30 -3.40 -0.47 -20.13
N ILE A 31 -2.15 -0.27 -19.71
CA ILE A 31 -1.18 0.56 -20.44
C ILE A 31 -0.90 -0.04 -21.83
N ILE A 32 -0.76 -1.36 -21.93
CA ILE A 32 -0.57 -2.05 -23.20
C ILE A 32 -1.78 -1.85 -24.11
N ILE A 33 -3.00 -2.03 -23.58
CA ILE A 33 -4.24 -1.84 -24.36
C ILE A 33 -4.36 -0.37 -24.78
N ALA A 34 -4.10 0.59 -23.92
CA ALA A 34 -4.15 2.01 -24.25
C ALA A 34 -3.12 2.37 -25.35
N ALA A 35 -1.91 1.83 -25.26
CA ALA A 35 -0.87 2.01 -26.29
C ALA A 35 -1.26 1.39 -27.64
N LEU A 36 -1.85 0.19 -27.62
CA LEU A 36 -2.37 -0.48 -28.82
C LEU A 36 -3.52 0.32 -29.46
N VAL A 37 -4.44 0.85 -28.63
CA VAL A 37 -5.51 1.74 -29.10
C VAL A 37 -4.93 2.95 -29.81
N PHE A 38 -3.97 3.58 -29.19
CA PHE A 38 -3.31 4.78 -29.73
C PHE A 38 -2.62 4.46 -31.08
N ALA A 39 -1.90 3.32 -31.15
CA ALA A 39 -1.24 2.86 -32.36
C ALA A 39 -2.23 2.55 -33.51
N LEU A 40 -3.37 1.90 -33.19
CA LEU A 40 -4.41 1.51 -34.17
C LEU A 40 -5.31 2.68 -34.60
N THR A 41 -5.33 3.78 -33.86
CA THR A 41 -6.10 4.98 -34.22
C THR A 41 -5.31 5.96 -35.07
N LYS A 42 -4.04 5.66 -35.34
CA LYS A 42 -3.19 6.45 -36.21
C LYS A 42 -3.79 6.50 -37.63
N ASN A 43 -4.31 7.67 -37.99
CA ASN A 43 -4.79 7.93 -39.35
C ASN A 43 -3.56 8.30 -40.19
N ASP A 44 -3.40 7.68 -41.37
CA ASP A 44 -2.18 7.69 -42.20
C ASP A 44 -1.68 9.08 -42.66
N ASN A 45 -2.41 10.15 -42.37
CA ASN A 45 -2.13 11.42 -43.03
C ASN A 45 -1.49 12.54 -42.20
N LYS A 46 -1.37 12.43 -40.85
CA LYS A 46 -0.54 13.35 -40.05
C LYS A 46 -0.27 12.75 -38.69
N PRO A 47 1.00 12.66 -38.19
CA PRO A 47 1.27 12.34 -36.82
C PRO A 47 0.72 13.44 -35.92
N ILE A 48 -0.31 13.14 -35.14
CA ILE A 48 -0.94 14.10 -34.20
C ILE A 48 0.04 14.54 -33.14
N ILE A 49 1.05 13.72 -32.85
CA ILE A 49 2.12 14.03 -31.91
C ILE A 49 3.44 13.63 -32.58
N GLN A 50 4.39 14.56 -32.59
CA GLN A 50 5.74 14.27 -33.05
C GLN A 50 6.36 13.20 -32.18
N THR A 51 6.91 12.14 -32.75
CA THR A 51 7.49 10.96 -32.05
C THR A 51 8.51 11.38 -30.98
N SER A 52 9.19 12.52 -31.18
CA SER A 52 10.16 13.08 -30.24
C SER A 52 9.57 13.43 -28.86
N TYR A 53 8.26 13.65 -28.73
CA TYR A 53 7.63 13.94 -27.43
C TYR A 53 7.02 12.70 -26.77
N ILE A 54 6.79 11.63 -27.51
CA ILE A 54 6.18 10.40 -26.99
C ILE A 54 7.16 9.69 -26.02
N VAL A 55 8.42 9.61 -26.39
CA VAL A 55 9.44 8.93 -25.57
C VAL A 55 9.64 9.61 -24.21
N PRO A 56 9.88 10.93 -24.12
CA PRO A 56 10.00 11.59 -22.80
C PRO A 56 8.69 11.53 -22.00
N LEU A 57 7.52 11.61 -22.63
CA LEU A 57 6.25 11.45 -21.94
C LEU A 57 6.07 10.05 -21.35
N LEU A 58 6.44 9.01 -22.09
CA LEU A 58 6.42 7.63 -21.59
C LEU A 58 7.41 7.44 -20.44
N LEU A 59 8.60 8.01 -20.50
CA LEU A 59 9.59 7.91 -19.41
C LEU A 59 9.10 8.58 -18.14
N ILE A 60 8.44 9.74 -18.24
CA ILE A 60 7.83 10.44 -17.09
C ILE A 60 6.77 9.57 -16.39
N LEU A 61 6.07 8.71 -17.12
CA LEU A 61 5.07 7.81 -16.56
C LEU A 61 5.68 6.48 -16.06
N ILE A 62 6.60 5.91 -16.81
CA ILE A 62 7.18 4.58 -16.51
C ILE A 62 8.12 4.62 -15.30
N ILE A 63 8.96 5.67 -15.17
CA ILE A 63 9.93 5.75 -14.07
C ILE A 63 9.23 5.80 -12.70
N PRO A 64 8.25 6.68 -12.44
CA PRO A 64 7.51 6.66 -11.17
C PRO A 64 6.75 5.34 -10.94
N ALA A 65 6.14 4.78 -11.99
CA ALA A 65 5.44 3.50 -11.87
C ALA A 65 6.39 2.35 -11.49
N ALA A 66 7.56 2.28 -12.12
CA ALA A 66 8.56 1.27 -11.81
C ALA A 66 9.13 1.43 -10.38
N THR A 67 9.36 2.67 -9.94
CA THR A 67 9.81 2.94 -8.57
C THR A 67 8.77 2.54 -7.54
N LEU A 68 7.50 2.87 -7.75
CA LEU A 68 6.38 2.45 -6.88
C LEU A 68 6.26 0.93 -6.84
N ALA A 69 6.31 0.24 -7.99
CA ALA A 69 6.26 -1.21 -8.07
C ALA A 69 7.43 -1.88 -7.31
N ALA A 70 8.63 -1.31 -7.36
CA ALA A 70 9.77 -1.80 -6.59
C ALA A 70 9.57 -1.63 -5.07
N TYR A 71 9.01 -0.50 -4.64
CA TYR A 71 8.66 -0.28 -3.23
C TYR A 71 7.58 -1.25 -2.76
N GLU A 72 6.51 -1.45 -3.54
CA GLU A 72 5.45 -2.41 -3.23
C GLU A 72 6.00 -3.84 -3.11
N HIS A 73 6.82 -4.26 -4.07
CA HIS A 73 7.41 -5.61 -4.05
C HIS A 73 8.26 -5.84 -2.79
N LYS A 74 9.11 -4.87 -2.42
CA LYS A 74 9.89 -4.94 -1.19
C LYS A 74 9.01 -4.98 0.06
N SER A 75 7.94 -4.21 0.05
CA SER A 75 6.96 -4.19 1.15
C SER A 75 6.23 -5.52 1.29
N LEU A 76 5.82 -6.17 0.19
CA LEU A 76 5.13 -7.46 0.21
C LEU A 76 5.98 -8.56 0.85
N ILE A 77 7.28 -8.61 0.58
CA ILE A 77 8.19 -9.59 1.21
C ILE A 77 8.21 -9.41 2.73
N ILE A 78 8.23 -8.16 3.19
CA ILE A 78 8.22 -7.85 4.62
C ILE A 78 6.86 -8.18 5.23
N GLN A 79 5.77 -7.85 4.54
CA GLN A 79 4.42 -8.15 4.99
C GLN A 79 4.18 -9.66 5.14
N ASP A 80 4.67 -10.47 4.22
CA ASP A 80 4.56 -11.93 4.28
C ASP A 80 5.24 -12.47 5.55
N ARG A 81 6.44 -11.99 5.89
CA ARG A 81 7.11 -12.32 7.14
C ARG A 81 6.32 -11.89 8.37
N LEU A 82 5.83 -10.64 8.40
CA LEU A 82 5.05 -10.11 9.52
C LEU A 82 3.76 -10.89 9.73
N LEU A 83 3.08 -11.29 8.66
CA LEU A 83 1.87 -12.10 8.69
C LEU A 83 2.16 -13.53 9.16
N SER A 84 3.25 -14.13 8.68
CA SER A 84 3.70 -15.45 9.14
C SER A 84 4.04 -15.44 10.62
N ASP A 85 4.78 -14.43 11.10
CA ASP A 85 5.09 -14.26 12.52
C ASP A 85 3.84 -14.00 13.36
N TYR A 86 2.87 -13.27 12.81
CA TYR A 86 1.59 -13.07 13.47
C TYR A 86 0.83 -14.38 13.64
N SER A 87 0.70 -15.17 12.57
CA SER A 87 -0.08 -16.41 12.57
C SER A 87 0.55 -17.50 13.46
N SER A 88 1.88 -17.55 13.52
CA SER A 88 2.63 -18.50 14.34
C SER A 88 2.95 -17.99 15.74
N ASN A 89 2.54 -16.77 16.09
CA ASN A 89 2.91 -16.06 17.30
C ASN A 89 4.43 -16.01 17.54
N ASN A 90 5.18 -15.89 16.48
CA ASN A 90 6.63 -15.80 16.47
C ASN A 90 7.11 -14.36 16.32
N PHE A 91 8.40 -14.11 16.54
CA PHE A 91 9.07 -12.82 16.39
C PHE A 91 10.43 -13.05 15.73
N SER A 92 10.40 -13.40 14.43
CA SER A 92 11.59 -13.81 13.68
C SER A 92 12.52 -12.65 13.32
N LEU A 93 11.99 -11.43 13.24
CA LEU A 93 12.74 -10.23 12.88
C LEU A 93 13.46 -9.64 14.11
N LYS A 94 14.69 -9.18 13.90
CA LYS A 94 15.43 -8.43 14.92
C LYS A 94 14.87 -7.01 15.05
N ILE A 95 14.95 -6.43 16.24
CA ILE A 95 14.46 -5.06 16.51
C ILE A 95 15.04 -4.03 15.54
N LYS A 96 16.34 -4.14 15.21
CA LYS A 96 16.98 -3.26 14.24
C LYS A 96 16.34 -3.37 12.83
N GLU A 97 16.01 -4.58 12.39
CA GLU A 97 15.34 -4.81 11.11
C GLU A 97 13.94 -4.17 11.10
N ILE A 98 13.23 -4.23 12.24
CA ILE A 98 11.90 -3.63 12.41
C ILE A 98 11.98 -2.10 12.36
N GLU A 99 12.99 -1.49 12.98
CA GLU A 99 13.19 -0.04 12.98
C GLU A 99 13.50 0.49 11.58
N ASP A 100 14.13 -0.32 10.72
CA ASP A 100 14.47 0.02 9.33
C ASP A 100 13.29 -0.17 8.36
N ILE A 101 12.17 -0.78 8.80
CA ILE A 101 11.00 -1.00 7.94
C ILE A 101 10.28 0.32 7.67
N ASN A 102 10.16 0.65 6.38
CA ASN A 102 9.30 1.75 5.98
C ASN A 102 7.84 1.28 5.98
N TYR A 103 7.06 1.75 6.95
CA TYR A 103 5.62 1.45 7.10
C TYR A 103 4.72 2.61 6.66
N LYS A 104 5.28 3.63 6.01
CA LYS A 104 4.51 4.79 5.56
C LYS A 104 3.93 4.58 4.17
N ILE A 105 4.64 3.85 3.30
CA ILE A 105 4.23 3.59 1.92
C ILE A 105 4.62 2.16 1.53
N PRO A 106 3.65 1.24 1.32
CA PRO A 106 2.26 1.36 1.74
C PRO A 106 2.13 1.35 3.28
N ASN A 107 1.09 1.97 3.80
CA ASN A 107 0.84 1.99 5.25
C ASN A 107 -0.08 0.85 5.72
N LEU A 108 -0.82 0.23 4.80
CA LEU A 108 -1.71 -0.90 5.04
C LEU A 108 -1.17 -2.18 4.39
N ALA A 109 -1.32 -3.29 5.07
CA ALA A 109 -1.11 -4.62 4.53
C ALA A 109 -2.29 -5.05 3.63
N ALA A 110 -2.14 -6.16 2.91
CA ALA A 110 -3.16 -6.66 1.98
C ALA A 110 -4.52 -6.96 2.64
N ASN A 111 -4.54 -7.24 3.94
CA ASN A 111 -5.75 -7.46 4.74
C ASN A 111 -6.29 -6.16 5.40
N ALA A 112 -5.87 -5.00 4.93
CA ALA A 112 -6.23 -3.67 5.44
C ALA A 112 -5.79 -3.38 6.89
N VAL A 113 -5.03 -4.25 7.53
CA VAL A 113 -4.40 -3.98 8.83
C VAL A 113 -3.18 -3.07 8.61
N PRO A 114 -3.00 -2.00 9.41
CA PRO A 114 -1.82 -1.16 9.31
C PRO A 114 -0.53 -1.94 9.57
N ILE A 115 0.49 -1.75 8.74
CA ILE A 115 1.80 -2.43 8.90
C ILE A 115 2.42 -2.11 10.27
N SER A 116 2.27 -0.86 10.72
CA SER A 116 2.73 -0.42 12.03
C SER A 116 2.07 -1.17 13.20
N THR A 117 0.87 -1.76 13.01
CA THR A 117 0.22 -2.64 14.00
C THR A 117 1.03 -3.93 14.19
N TYR A 118 1.47 -4.56 13.11
CA TYR A 118 2.33 -5.75 13.20
C TYR A 118 3.67 -5.44 13.85
N LEU A 119 4.29 -4.30 13.49
CA LEU A 119 5.56 -3.86 14.07
C LEU A 119 5.45 -3.58 15.57
N SER A 120 4.33 -3.00 16.02
CA SER A 120 4.10 -2.69 17.43
C SER A 120 4.15 -3.94 18.34
N ARG A 121 3.73 -5.10 17.83
CA ARG A 121 3.77 -6.35 18.56
C ARG A 121 5.18 -6.76 19.01
N TYR A 122 6.18 -6.52 18.18
CA TYR A 122 7.57 -6.81 18.54
C TYR A 122 8.04 -5.93 19.70
N PHE A 123 7.62 -4.66 19.73
CA PHE A 123 7.94 -3.77 20.84
C PHE A 123 7.16 -4.13 22.11
N ILE A 124 5.93 -4.60 21.99
CA ILE A 124 5.17 -5.15 23.13
C ILE A 124 5.89 -6.38 23.69
N ASN A 125 6.38 -7.26 22.83
CA ASN A 125 7.06 -8.49 23.24
C ASN A 125 8.33 -8.24 24.06
N ILE A 126 9.03 -7.12 23.81
CA ILE A 126 10.21 -6.70 24.59
C ILE A 126 9.88 -5.67 25.67
N ASN A 127 8.58 -5.50 26.01
CA ASN A 127 8.06 -4.54 26.99
C ASN A 127 8.41 -3.07 26.71
N ASN A 128 8.72 -2.72 25.45
CA ASN A 128 8.92 -1.33 25.03
C ASN A 128 7.59 -0.70 24.61
N TYR A 129 6.74 -0.44 25.60
CA TYR A 129 5.39 0.06 25.39
C TYR A 129 5.35 1.47 24.81
N GLU A 130 6.36 2.31 25.04
CA GLU A 130 6.42 3.67 24.49
C GLU A 130 6.55 3.66 22.97
N LYS A 131 7.53 2.90 22.43
CA LYS A 131 7.67 2.73 20.98
C LYS A 131 6.45 2.04 20.37
N SER A 132 5.91 1.05 21.04
CA SER A 132 4.70 0.38 20.61
C SER A 132 3.53 1.35 20.51
N LEU A 133 3.34 2.24 21.48
CA LEU A 133 2.27 3.22 21.48
C LEU A 133 2.36 4.17 20.27
N ILE A 134 3.55 4.68 19.97
CA ILE A 134 3.77 5.57 18.81
C ILE A 134 3.36 4.86 17.50
N LEU A 135 3.72 3.58 17.34
CA LEU A 135 3.34 2.79 16.17
C LEU A 135 1.83 2.55 16.09
N LEU A 136 1.19 2.25 17.22
CA LEU A 136 -0.25 2.02 17.30
C LEU A 136 -1.05 3.30 17.07
N GLU A 137 -0.57 4.46 17.50
CA GLU A 137 -1.18 5.75 17.18
C GLU A 137 -1.15 6.03 15.67
N ASN A 138 -0.03 5.73 15.00
CA ASN A 138 0.06 5.82 13.55
C ASN A 138 -0.89 4.82 12.86
N SER A 139 -1.00 3.60 13.42
CA SER A 139 -1.94 2.59 12.93
C SER A 139 -3.39 3.06 13.05
N TYR A 140 -3.77 3.61 14.19
CA TYR A 140 -5.11 4.13 14.41
C TYR A 140 -5.47 5.29 13.46
N LYS A 141 -4.50 6.16 13.14
CA LYS A 141 -4.70 7.21 12.13
C LYS A 141 -4.91 6.63 10.72
N ALA A 142 -4.22 5.54 10.39
CA ALA A 142 -4.33 4.88 9.09
C ALA A 142 -5.64 4.11 8.94
N ASN A 143 -6.09 3.40 9.98
CA ASN A 143 -7.35 2.66 10.00
C ASN A 143 -7.95 2.63 11.43
N LYS A 144 -8.88 3.54 11.70
CA LYS A 144 -9.55 3.65 13.01
C LYS A 144 -10.41 2.44 13.37
N ASN A 145 -10.87 1.70 12.37
CA ASN A 145 -11.79 0.58 12.54
C ASN A 145 -11.05 -0.77 12.64
N ASP A 146 -9.73 -0.77 12.58
CA ASP A 146 -8.96 -2.01 12.70
C ASP A 146 -9.04 -2.56 14.12
N LEU A 147 -9.62 -3.76 14.24
CA LEU A 147 -9.85 -4.43 15.52
C LEU A 147 -8.54 -4.74 16.23
N MET A 148 -7.53 -5.23 15.47
CA MET A 148 -6.24 -5.60 16.01
C MET A 148 -5.50 -4.40 16.60
N THR A 149 -5.51 -3.26 15.90
CA THR A 149 -4.93 -2.00 16.39
C THR A 149 -5.60 -1.57 17.70
N ASN A 150 -6.94 -1.59 17.75
CA ASN A 150 -7.69 -1.19 18.93
C ASN A 150 -7.43 -2.11 20.13
N GLU A 151 -7.33 -3.42 19.90
CA GLU A 151 -7.00 -4.41 20.94
C GLU A 151 -5.59 -4.19 21.51
N LEU A 152 -4.60 -4.00 20.65
CA LEU A 152 -3.23 -3.74 21.09
C LEU A 152 -3.08 -2.39 21.80
N LEU A 153 -3.81 -1.36 21.36
CA LEU A 153 -3.87 -0.08 22.08
C LEU A 153 -4.40 -0.25 23.49
N LEU A 154 -5.52 -0.97 23.66
CA LEU A 154 -6.07 -1.26 24.99
C LEU A 154 -5.02 -1.99 25.87
N LYS A 155 -4.34 -2.98 25.32
CA LYS A 155 -3.29 -3.71 26.02
C LYS A 155 -2.16 -2.79 26.47
N VAL A 156 -1.63 -1.94 25.57
CA VAL A 156 -0.53 -1.01 25.89
C VAL A 156 -0.98 0.03 26.92
N PHE A 157 -2.18 0.58 26.81
CA PHE A 157 -2.71 1.51 27.82
C PHE A 157 -2.85 0.88 29.19
N PHE A 158 -3.30 -0.38 29.24
CA PHE A 158 -3.37 -1.12 30.50
C PHE A 158 -1.99 -1.24 31.17
N PHE A 159 -0.97 -1.64 30.41
CA PHE A 159 0.39 -1.79 30.96
C PHE A 159 1.09 -0.47 31.29
N THR A 160 0.71 0.62 30.64
CA THR A 160 1.29 1.95 30.89
C THR A 160 0.48 2.79 31.87
N ASN A 161 -0.61 2.26 32.43
CA ASN A 161 -1.58 2.99 33.28
C ASN A 161 -2.12 4.28 32.62
N LYS A 162 -2.11 4.34 31.29
CA LYS A 162 -2.67 5.47 30.54
C LYS A 162 -4.17 5.30 30.32
N ASN A 163 -4.91 6.40 30.35
CA ASN A 163 -6.36 6.36 30.16
C ASN A 163 -6.74 6.31 28.70
N TYR A 164 -7.15 5.12 28.22
CA TYR A 164 -7.60 4.91 26.85
C TYR A 164 -8.85 5.71 26.47
N ALA A 165 -9.77 5.92 27.42
CA ALA A 165 -10.98 6.67 27.16
C ALA A 165 -10.70 8.17 26.87
N ALA A 166 -9.69 8.73 27.51
CA ALA A 166 -9.23 10.08 27.21
C ALA A 166 -8.58 10.19 25.82
N TYR A 167 -7.81 9.16 25.43
CA TYR A 167 -7.20 9.10 24.10
C TYR A 167 -8.23 9.07 22.96
N LYS A 168 -9.32 8.29 23.11
CA LYS A 168 -10.36 8.13 22.08
C LYS A 168 -11.22 9.39 21.90
N LYS A 169 -11.19 10.33 22.84
CA LYS A 169 -11.92 11.60 22.77
C LYS A 169 -11.12 12.74 22.14
N ALA A 170 -9.78 12.63 22.07
CA ALA A 170 -8.88 13.59 21.44
C ALA A 170 -8.75 13.30 19.93
#